data_623ca37e0f8b2f2d0d359aaed8b82260
#
_entry.id   623ca37e0f8b2f2d0d359aaed8b82260
#
_cell.length_a   1.000
_cell.length_b   1.000
_cell.length_c   1.000
_cell.angle_alpha   90.00
_cell.angle_beta   90.00
_cell.angle_gamma   90.00
#
_symmetry.space_group_name_H-M   'P 1'
#
loop_
_entity.id
_entity.type
_entity.pdbx_description
1 polymer ?
#
loop_
_entity_poly.entity_id
_entity_poly.type
_entity_poly.pdbx_seq_one_letter_code
_entity_poly.pdbx_strand_id
1 'polypeptide(L)'
;MTNSTDDSAIGVECRPSAIHGKGAFATHAFLVGDHVGVYVGEPTNDDGMHVLWIETDDGTWRGIDGTGVLRWLNHSKNPNVEFDGPDLLAIAAINPGDELTFHYGEEWENLGDSDEEE
;
A
#
# COMPACT_ATOMS: atom_id res chain seq x y z
N MET A 1 -12.01 -22.88 -1.95
CA MET A 1 -11.86 -22.16 -2.05
C MET A 1 -11.58 -21.34 -2.33
N THR A 2 -11.68 -21.08 -2.34
CA THR A 2 -11.50 -20.19 -2.64
C THR A 2 -11.02 -19.52 -2.86
N ASN A 3 -10.85 -19.37 -3.07
CA ASN A 3 -10.43 -18.68 -3.38
C ASN A 3 -10.03 -17.68 -3.79
N SER A 4 -10.11 -17.44 -4.30
CA SER A 4 -9.95 -16.10 -4.82
C SER A 4 -9.74 -15.08 -3.72
N THR A 5 -9.85 -15.41 -2.55
CA THR A 5 -9.66 -14.51 -1.42
C THR A 5 -8.21 -14.16 -1.24
N ASP A 6 -7.97 -12.85 -1.07
CA ASP A 6 -6.62 -12.37 -0.84
C ASP A 6 -6.35 -12.33 0.66
N ASP A 7 -5.67 -13.34 1.18
CA ASP A 7 -5.41 -13.45 2.60
C ASP A 7 -4.37 -12.46 3.09
N SER A 8 -3.69 -11.77 2.17
CA SER A 8 -2.65 -10.82 2.57
C SER A 8 -3.25 -9.59 3.28
N ALA A 9 -4.50 -9.28 2.98
CA ALA A 9 -5.15 -8.12 3.59
C ALA A 9 -6.65 -8.36 3.61
N ILE A 10 -7.10 -9.15 4.58
CA ILE A 10 -8.49 -9.60 4.63
C ILE A 10 -9.49 -8.46 4.71
N GLY A 11 -9.15 -7.40 5.42
CA GLY A 11 -10.05 -6.26 5.58
C GLY A 11 -9.93 -5.20 4.50
N VAL A 12 -9.41 -5.56 3.32
CA VAL A 12 -9.15 -4.59 2.24
C VAL A 12 -9.70 -5.13 0.93
N GLU A 13 -10.29 -4.25 0.15
CA GLU A 13 -10.80 -4.64 -1.17
C GLU A 13 -10.37 -3.61 -2.20
N CYS A 14 -10.31 -4.02 -3.46
CA CYS A 14 -9.98 -3.16 -4.58
C CYS A 14 -11.26 -2.55 -5.12
N ARG A 15 -11.27 -1.22 -5.32
CA ARG A 15 -12.42 -0.51 -5.85
C ARG A 15 -11.93 0.65 -6.69
N PRO A 16 -12.79 1.21 -7.57
CA PRO A 16 -12.39 2.44 -8.27
C PRO A 16 -12.09 3.55 -7.29
N SER A 17 -11.04 4.31 -7.56
CA SER A 17 -10.54 5.34 -6.67
C SER A 17 -10.78 6.72 -7.25
N ALA A 18 -11.12 7.68 -6.39
CA ALA A 18 -11.20 9.07 -6.80
C ALA A 18 -9.82 9.69 -6.97
N ILE A 19 -8.77 9.06 -6.39
CA ILE A 19 -7.41 9.58 -6.51
C ILE A 19 -6.80 9.19 -7.85
N HIS A 20 -6.82 7.90 -8.16
CA HIS A 20 -6.19 7.40 -9.39
C HIS A 20 -6.66 5.97 -9.63
N GLY A 21 -7.24 5.73 -10.78
CA GLY A 21 -7.61 4.40 -11.24
C GLY A 21 -8.29 3.54 -10.19
N LYS A 22 -7.61 2.51 -9.73
CA LYS A 22 -8.08 1.63 -8.68
C LYS A 22 -7.40 1.99 -7.37
N GLY A 23 -8.06 1.63 -6.28
CA GLY A 23 -7.52 1.85 -4.95
C GLY A 23 -7.82 0.69 -4.03
N ALA A 24 -7.19 0.70 -2.87
CA ALA A 24 -7.43 -0.28 -1.82
C ALA A 24 -8.29 0.39 -0.75
N PHE A 25 -9.39 -0.25 -0.40
CA PHE A 25 -10.39 0.33 0.50
C PHE A 25 -10.63 -0.59 1.69
N ALA A 26 -10.81 0.01 2.87
CA ALA A 26 -11.10 -0.76 4.07
C ALA A 26 -12.51 -1.31 4.02
N THR A 27 -12.67 -2.56 4.43
CA THR A 27 -13.99 -3.18 4.55
C THR A 27 -14.51 -3.15 5.98
N HIS A 28 -13.64 -2.83 6.94
CA HIS A 28 -14.04 -2.63 8.33
C HIS A 28 -13.13 -1.58 8.95
N ALA A 29 -13.39 -1.21 10.20
CA ALA A 29 -12.64 -0.17 10.86
C ALA A 29 -11.28 -0.68 11.34
N PHE A 30 -10.27 0.19 11.30
CA PHE A 30 -8.96 -0.07 11.87
C PHE A 30 -8.63 1.03 12.86
N LEU A 31 -7.93 0.70 13.91
CA LEU A 31 -7.43 1.67 14.88
C LEU A 31 -5.95 1.89 14.64
N VAL A 32 -5.44 3.02 15.14
CA VAL A 32 -4.01 3.32 15.03
C VAL A 32 -3.21 2.17 15.62
N GLY A 33 -2.26 1.69 14.86
CA GLY A 33 -1.40 0.57 15.27
C GLY A 33 -1.87 -0.79 14.81
N ASP A 34 -3.09 -0.88 14.27
CA ASP A 34 -3.60 -2.17 13.81
C ASP A 34 -2.82 -2.63 12.58
N HIS A 35 -2.61 -3.93 12.51
CA HIS A 35 -1.99 -4.56 11.34
C HIS A 35 -3.06 -4.70 10.26
N VAL A 36 -2.81 -4.09 9.11
CA VAL A 36 -3.78 -4.07 8.02
C VAL A 36 -3.55 -5.22 7.06
N GLY A 37 -2.31 -5.54 6.77
CA GLY A 37 -2.00 -6.61 5.83
C GLY A 37 -0.52 -6.73 5.55
N VAL A 38 -0.17 -7.57 4.59
CA VAL A 38 1.20 -7.82 4.19
C VAL A 38 1.29 -7.63 2.69
N TYR A 39 2.33 -6.92 2.24
CA TYR A 39 2.57 -6.75 0.82
C TYR A 39 3.16 -8.05 0.28
N VAL A 40 2.43 -8.71 -0.60
CA VAL A 40 2.85 -10.00 -1.15
C VAL A 40 3.08 -9.87 -2.64
N GLY A 41 3.97 -10.70 -3.17
CA GLY A 41 4.27 -10.70 -4.59
C GLY A 41 5.53 -11.49 -4.87
N GLU A 42 6.04 -11.31 -6.08
CA GLU A 42 7.23 -12.01 -6.53
C GLU A 42 8.47 -11.19 -6.25
N PRO A 43 9.55 -11.82 -5.80
CA PRO A 43 10.79 -11.07 -5.62
C PRO A 43 11.30 -10.58 -6.97
N THR A 44 11.83 -9.37 -6.99
CA THR A 44 12.31 -8.79 -8.22
C THR A 44 13.47 -7.84 -7.94
N ASN A 45 14.34 -7.70 -8.93
CA ASN A 45 15.40 -6.69 -8.90
C ASN A 45 15.06 -5.53 -9.82
N ASP A 46 13.94 -5.61 -10.52
CA ASP A 46 13.53 -4.60 -11.48
C ASP A 46 12.51 -3.68 -10.84
N ASP A 47 12.63 -2.39 -11.14
CA ASP A 47 11.65 -1.44 -10.66
C ASP A 47 10.37 -1.57 -11.48
N GLY A 48 9.25 -1.19 -10.90
CA GLY A 48 7.99 -1.27 -11.61
C GLY A 48 6.88 -0.59 -10.82
N MET A 49 5.72 -0.50 -11.45
CA MET A 49 4.60 0.23 -10.91
C MET A 49 4.13 -0.31 -9.55
N HIS A 50 4.22 -1.61 -9.36
CA HIS A 50 3.73 -2.24 -8.12
C HIS A 50 4.84 -2.82 -7.28
N VAL A 51 6.07 -2.35 -7.46
CA VAL A 51 7.22 -2.90 -6.72
C VAL A 51 7.42 -2.11 -5.43
N LEU A 52 7.45 -2.83 -4.33
CA LEU A 52 7.76 -2.27 -3.02
C LEU A 52 9.20 -2.64 -2.70
N TRP A 53 10.03 -1.66 -2.38
CA TRP A 53 11.42 -1.90 -2.03
C TRP A 53 11.58 -1.88 -0.52
N ILE A 54 12.17 -2.95 0.00
CA ILE A 54 12.33 -3.15 1.44
C ILE A 54 13.81 -3.28 1.74
N GLU A 55 14.28 -2.53 2.74
CA GLU A 55 15.64 -2.68 3.20
C GLU A 55 15.71 -3.86 4.15
N THR A 56 16.66 -4.77 3.91
CA THR A 56 16.82 -5.95 4.75
C THR A 56 17.81 -5.69 5.86
N ASP A 57 17.92 -6.63 6.78
CA ASP A 57 18.78 -6.46 7.96
C ASP A 57 20.24 -6.25 7.64
N ASP A 58 20.70 -6.75 6.50
CA ASP A 58 22.10 -6.59 6.12
C ASP A 58 22.34 -5.34 5.27
N GLY A 59 21.33 -4.48 5.14
CA GLY A 59 21.48 -3.22 4.44
C GLY A 59 21.25 -3.30 2.94
N THR A 60 20.90 -4.47 2.43
CA THR A 60 20.57 -4.57 1.02
C THR A 60 19.08 -4.29 0.80
N TRP A 61 18.69 -4.09 -0.45
CA TRP A 61 17.31 -3.81 -0.79
C TRP A 61 16.71 -4.97 -1.55
N ARG A 62 15.47 -5.29 -1.22
CA ARG A 62 14.73 -6.35 -1.89
C ARG A 62 13.44 -5.78 -2.44
N GLY A 63 13.16 -6.05 -3.72
CA GLY A 63 11.92 -5.63 -4.35
C GLY A 63 10.88 -6.72 -4.32
N ILE A 64 9.62 -6.33 -4.13
CA ILE A 64 8.48 -7.23 -4.21
C ILE A 64 7.54 -6.66 -5.23
N ASP A 65 7.34 -7.40 -6.33
CA ASP A 65 6.40 -7.01 -7.37
C ASP A 65 5.03 -7.49 -6.94
N GLY A 66 4.18 -6.57 -6.52
CA GLY A 66 2.93 -6.88 -5.83
C GLY A 66 1.94 -7.66 -6.65
N THR A 67 1.36 -8.68 -6.03
CA THR A 67 0.28 -9.46 -6.64
C THR A 67 -0.98 -9.43 -5.78
N GLY A 68 -0.90 -8.94 -4.54
CA GLY A 68 -2.06 -8.87 -3.65
C GLY A 68 -2.80 -7.55 -3.80
N VAL A 69 -3.87 -7.41 -3.02
CA VAL A 69 -4.73 -6.22 -3.10
C VAL A 69 -4.00 -4.95 -2.72
N LEU A 70 -2.97 -5.05 -1.90
CA LEU A 70 -2.23 -3.86 -1.46
C LEU A 70 -1.43 -3.21 -2.58
N ARG A 71 -1.29 -3.87 -3.74
CA ARG A 71 -0.63 -3.23 -4.87
C ARG A 71 -1.43 -2.03 -5.40
N TRP A 72 -2.67 -1.89 -4.99
CA TRP A 72 -3.53 -0.80 -5.44
C TRP A 72 -3.54 0.41 -4.51
N LEU A 73 -2.67 0.41 -3.47
CA LEU A 73 -2.56 1.56 -2.59
C LEU A 73 -2.13 2.79 -3.37
N ASN A 74 -2.83 3.89 -3.15
CA ASN A 74 -2.49 5.16 -3.79
C ASN A 74 -1.71 6.05 -2.83
N HIS A 75 -1.03 7.04 -3.39
CA HIS A 75 -0.21 7.97 -2.61
C HIS A 75 -1.08 9.09 -2.03
N SER A 76 -0.75 9.52 -0.82
CA SER A 76 -1.33 10.72 -0.23
C SER A 76 -0.29 11.38 0.65
N LYS A 77 -0.33 12.71 0.72
CA LYS A 77 0.51 13.45 1.66
C LYS A 77 -0.03 13.33 3.08
N ASN A 78 -1.29 12.91 3.22
CA ASN A 78 -1.91 12.68 4.52
C ASN A 78 -2.35 11.22 4.61
N PRO A 79 -1.37 10.29 4.69
CA PRO A 79 -1.69 8.87 4.60
C PRO A 79 -2.36 8.35 5.86
N ASN A 80 -3.08 7.25 5.72
CA ASN A 80 -3.67 6.58 6.87
C ASN A 80 -3.00 5.24 7.18
N VAL A 81 -2.08 4.81 6.35
CA VAL A 81 -1.31 3.58 6.59
C VAL A 81 0.16 3.82 6.27
N GLU A 82 1.02 2.98 6.80
CA GLU A 82 2.44 3.02 6.46
C GLU A 82 3.00 1.60 6.46
N PHE A 83 4.10 1.41 5.75
CA PHE A 83 4.77 0.13 5.71
C PHE A 83 5.87 0.04 6.75
N ASP A 84 5.94 -1.11 7.40
CA ASP A 84 7.05 -1.50 8.26
C ASP A 84 7.58 -2.79 7.65
N GLY A 85 8.59 -2.67 6.76
CA GLY A 85 8.95 -3.78 5.90
C GLY A 85 7.78 -4.08 4.98
N PRO A 86 7.37 -5.33 4.85
CA PRO A 86 6.20 -5.66 4.04
C PRO A 86 4.88 -5.52 4.79
N ASP A 87 4.93 -5.27 6.09
CA ASP A 87 3.70 -5.16 6.89
C ASP A 87 3.09 -3.79 6.76
N LEU A 88 1.78 -3.72 6.61
CA LEU A 88 1.06 -2.47 6.50
C LEU A 88 0.32 -2.21 7.80
N LEU A 89 0.56 -1.05 8.38
CA LEU A 89 -0.01 -0.69 9.68
C LEU A 89 -0.86 0.58 9.54
N ALA A 90 -1.93 0.64 10.31
CA ALA A 90 -2.76 1.85 10.35
C ALA A 90 -2.07 2.90 11.20
N ILE A 91 -1.98 4.13 10.69
CA ILE A 91 -1.41 5.25 11.42
C ILE A 91 -2.45 6.31 11.76
N ALA A 92 -3.70 6.03 11.38
CA ALA A 92 -4.83 6.88 11.72
C ALA A 92 -6.05 5.98 11.87
N ALA A 93 -7.10 6.49 12.47
CA ALA A 93 -8.34 5.72 12.53
C ALA A 93 -8.94 5.64 11.14
N ILE A 94 -9.36 4.45 10.73
CA ILE A 94 -9.88 4.18 9.40
C ILE A 94 -11.27 3.61 9.55
N ASN A 95 -12.20 4.12 8.76
CA ASN A 95 -13.58 3.65 8.77
C ASN A 95 -13.85 2.75 7.58
N PRO A 96 -14.87 1.87 7.68
CA PRO A 96 -15.23 1.07 6.50
C PRO A 96 -15.54 1.99 5.33
N GLY A 97 -15.02 1.63 4.17
CA GLY A 97 -15.21 2.43 2.95
C GLY A 97 -14.14 3.48 2.71
N ASP A 98 -13.29 3.71 3.68
CA ASP A 98 -12.19 4.67 3.47
C ASP A 98 -11.14 4.08 2.56
N GLU A 99 -10.59 4.92 1.70
CA GLU A 99 -9.47 4.50 0.87
C GLU A 99 -8.20 4.50 1.70
N LEU A 100 -7.41 3.44 1.56
CA LEU A 100 -6.12 3.33 2.23
C LEU A 100 -5.07 4.00 1.36
N THR A 101 -4.30 4.91 1.97
CA THR A 101 -3.27 5.64 1.24
C THR A 101 -2.00 5.65 2.06
N PHE A 102 -0.86 5.67 1.37
CA PHE A 102 0.43 5.74 2.04
C PHE A 102 1.30 6.77 1.35
N HIS A 103 2.38 7.17 2.01
CA HIS A 103 3.29 8.16 1.44
C HIS A 103 4.40 7.40 0.72
N TYR A 104 4.57 7.69 -0.56
CA TYR A 104 5.55 6.99 -1.38
C TYR A 104 7.00 7.33 -1.01
N GLY A 105 7.21 8.41 -0.27
CA GLY A 105 8.53 8.82 0.12
C GLY A 105 8.88 10.17 -0.46
N GLU A 106 9.91 10.80 0.12
CA GLU A 106 10.29 12.15 -0.27
C GLU A 106 10.74 12.23 -1.71
N GLU A 107 11.44 11.22 -2.15
CA GLU A 107 11.92 11.18 -3.51
C GLU A 107 10.78 11.19 -4.51
N TRP A 108 9.77 10.38 -4.24
CA TRP A 108 8.62 10.31 -5.10
C TRP A 108 7.87 11.64 -5.07
N GLU A 109 7.76 12.22 -3.90
CA GLU A 109 7.07 13.47 -3.73
C GLU A 109 7.74 14.59 -4.53
N ASN A 110 9.06 14.62 -4.51
CA ASN A 110 9.80 15.61 -5.30
C ASN A 110 9.60 15.42 -6.78
N LEU A 111 9.53 14.18 -7.24
CA LEU A 111 9.32 13.92 -8.64
C LEU A 111 7.89 14.21 -9.06
N GLY A 112 6.95 13.98 -8.18
CA GLY A 112 5.55 14.15 -8.48
C GLY A 112 5.00 15.53 -8.27
N ASP A 113 5.81 16.39 -7.64
CA ASP A 113 5.38 17.69 -7.31
C ASP A 113 4.85 18.48 -8.43
N SER A 114 5.54 18.37 -9.52
CA SER A 114 5.15 19.13 -10.67
C SER A 114 3.79 18.74 -11.18
N ASP A 115 3.36 17.59 -10.84
CA ASP A 115 2.11 17.12 -11.32
C ASP A 115 0.96 17.55 -10.55
N GLU A 116 1.13 17.83 -9.51
CA GLU A 116 0.09 17.99 -8.77
C GLU A 116 -0.68 18.94 -8.80
N GLU A 117 -0.41 18.90 -9.11
CA GLU A 117 -0.98 19.50 -9.14
C GLU A 117 -1.96 19.37 -9.25
N GLU A 118 -1.98 18.78 -9.12
CA GLU A 118 -2.67 18.68 -9.21
C GLU A 118 -3.28 18.85 -9.07
#